data_764471e2c75979a1deb4a5ab82ceac56
#
_entry.id   764471e2c75979a1deb4a5ab82ceac56
#
_cell.length_a   1.000
_cell.length_b   1.000
_cell.length_c   1.000
_cell.angle_alpha   90.00
_cell.angle_beta   90.00
_cell.angle_gamma   90.00
#
_symmetry.space_group_name_H-M   'P 1'
#
loop_
_entity.id
_entity.type
_entity.pdbx_description
1 polymer ?
#
loop_
_entity_poly.entity_id
_entity_poly.type
_entity_poly.pdbx_seq_one_letter_code
_entity_poly.pdbx_strand_id
1 'polypeptide(L)'
;MPYKKGRSLVAAVLMVSLLGGGPVFLPLPGVAAAGNAVVDKKAMKQADWQLAEAYGRPMLDVPAGADTIMGPATIPARQMVHFIRQRNPHPKLNAPLEEVVQAYYDEAGREGIRPDVALCQALKETGYFAYGGDVSPDQNNFCGLGATGNKVAGARFATPQLGVRAHIQHLLAYTSTERPKTAIVDPRYELLAEKHPELYGKVDSWTGLNGRWAVPGKHYGQEILWMWTEAQTPDGTNDSLITGFERVFAHPDDAQAYLYRGILFFNHQDYWLAERDFRRALELDKTSPAAWYDLALTQQKRGEPEASLTSYDQAIACRPEYLQAW
;
A
#
# COMPACT_ATOMS: atom_id res chain seq x y z
N MET A 1 -16.54 30.67 -18.13
CA MET A 1 -15.24 30.13 -17.74
C MET A 1 -15.51 28.79 -17.03
N PRO A 2 -15.01 27.63 -17.46
CA PRO A 2 -15.27 26.40 -16.79
C PRO A 2 -14.32 26.27 -15.58
N TYR A 3 -14.87 26.29 -14.39
CA TYR A 3 -14.19 26.03 -13.12
C TYR A 3 -13.75 24.56 -13.11
N LYS A 4 -12.45 24.32 -13.05
CA LYS A 4 -11.90 22.96 -12.99
C LYS A 4 -12.32 22.31 -11.66
N LYS A 5 -13.19 21.32 -11.73
CA LYS A 5 -13.76 20.58 -10.59
C LYS A 5 -12.71 19.98 -9.62
N GLY A 6 -11.49 19.71 -10.09
CA GLY A 6 -10.40 19.15 -9.26
C GLY A 6 -9.86 20.10 -8.18
N ARG A 7 -9.76 21.40 -8.47
CA ARG A 7 -9.27 22.39 -7.50
C ARG A 7 -10.16 22.54 -6.26
N SER A 8 -11.46 22.31 -6.41
CA SER A 8 -12.42 22.44 -5.31
C SER A 8 -12.24 21.34 -4.24
N LEU A 9 -11.84 20.13 -4.63
CA LEU A 9 -11.70 19.00 -3.69
C LEU A 9 -10.46 19.15 -2.80
N VAL A 10 -9.33 19.54 -3.40
CA VAL A 10 -8.07 19.75 -2.66
C VAL A 10 -8.18 20.99 -1.76
N ALA A 11 -8.81 22.08 -2.25
CA ALA A 11 -9.07 23.27 -1.45
C ALA A 11 -9.98 22.98 -0.24
N ALA A 12 -10.93 22.06 -0.38
CA ALA A 12 -11.82 21.69 0.71
C ALA A 12 -11.15 20.83 1.78
N VAL A 13 -10.24 19.90 1.39
CA VAL A 13 -9.41 19.13 2.34
C VAL A 13 -8.46 20.06 3.09
N LEU A 14 -7.89 21.06 2.43
CA LEU A 14 -7.02 22.06 3.04
C LEU A 14 -7.73 22.96 4.07
N MET A 15 -8.96 23.41 3.77
CA MET A 15 -9.71 24.30 4.68
C MET A 15 -10.11 23.59 6.00
N VAL A 16 -10.37 22.30 5.96
CA VAL A 16 -10.77 21.54 7.16
C VAL A 16 -9.60 21.29 8.10
N SER A 17 -8.38 21.13 7.56
CA SER A 17 -7.18 21.00 8.38
C SER A 17 -6.80 22.28 9.13
N LEU A 18 -7.24 23.46 8.64
CA LEU A 18 -6.96 24.77 9.24
C LEU A 18 -7.89 25.14 10.41
N LEU A 19 -9.04 24.46 10.57
CA LEU A 19 -10.07 24.85 11.55
C LEU A 19 -10.09 23.98 12.82
N GLY A 20 -9.11 23.12 13.05
CA GLY A 20 -8.94 22.37 14.33
C GLY A 20 -10.08 21.41 14.68
N GLY A 21 -10.99 21.13 13.76
CA GLY A 21 -12.03 20.10 13.88
C GLY A 21 -11.53 18.76 13.31
N GLY A 22 -11.89 17.65 13.92
CA GLY A 22 -11.58 16.31 13.44
C GLY A 22 -11.94 16.10 11.96
N PRO A 23 -11.46 15.05 11.30
CA PRO A 23 -11.51 14.91 9.85
C PRO A 23 -12.96 14.96 9.35
N VAL A 24 -13.29 16.05 8.64
CA VAL A 24 -14.55 16.19 7.89
C VAL A 24 -14.27 15.75 6.47
N PHE A 25 -14.84 14.64 6.07
CA PHE A 25 -14.72 14.12 4.71
C PHE A 25 -15.67 14.86 3.77
N LEU A 26 -15.16 15.29 2.63
CA LEU A 26 -15.99 15.82 1.54
C LEU A 26 -16.37 14.67 0.58
N PRO A 27 -17.58 14.72 0.03
CA PRO A 27 -18.10 13.64 -0.80
C PRO A 27 -17.34 13.50 -2.11
N LEU A 28 -17.16 12.26 -2.53
CA LEU A 28 -16.61 11.88 -3.83
C LEU A 28 -17.42 12.51 -4.98
N PRO A 29 -16.84 12.72 -6.18
CA PRO A 29 -17.53 13.31 -7.32
C PRO A 29 -18.78 12.52 -7.69
N GLY A 30 -19.94 13.12 -7.56
CA GLY A 30 -21.24 12.52 -7.88
C GLY A 30 -22.28 12.57 -6.74
N VAL A 31 -21.90 13.02 -5.53
CA VAL A 31 -22.82 13.21 -4.41
C VAL A 31 -23.12 14.71 -4.28
N ALA A 32 -24.40 15.09 -4.41
CA ALA A 32 -24.85 16.46 -4.29
C ALA A 32 -24.57 17.00 -2.89
N ALA A 33 -24.10 18.26 -2.81
CA ALA A 33 -23.87 18.97 -1.57
C ALA A 33 -25.20 19.16 -0.81
N ALA A 34 -25.37 18.40 0.26
CA ALA A 34 -26.37 18.66 1.30
C ALA A 34 -25.65 18.70 2.64
N GLY A 35 -25.95 19.74 3.42
CA GLY A 35 -25.22 20.16 4.61
C GLY A 35 -24.93 19.08 5.63
N ASN A 36 -23.83 19.24 6.37
CA ASN A 36 -23.39 18.49 7.57
C ASN A 36 -23.73 16.99 7.60
N ALA A 37 -23.44 16.26 6.52
CA ALA A 37 -23.55 14.82 6.52
C ALA A 37 -22.40 14.23 7.34
N VAL A 38 -22.72 13.67 8.50
CA VAL A 38 -21.84 12.71 9.19
C VAL A 38 -21.62 11.56 8.22
N VAL A 39 -20.39 11.41 7.72
CA VAL A 39 -20.05 10.28 6.84
C VAL A 39 -20.30 9.00 7.61
N ASP A 40 -21.27 8.21 7.16
CA ASP A 40 -21.54 6.90 7.76
C ASP A 40 -20.35 5.97 7.49
N LYS A 41 -19.55 5.79 8.53
CA LYS A 41 -18.38 4.90 8.51
C LYS A 41 -18.73 3.45 8.10
N LYS A 42 -19.97 3.02 8.25
CA LYS A 42 -20.46 1.71 7.81
C LYS A 42 -20.70 1.62 6.30
N ALA A 43 -20.91 2.75 5.63
CA ALA A 43 -21.16 2.78 4.19
C ALA A 43 -19.88 2.78 3.35
N MET A 44 -18.73 3.14 3.91
CA MET A 44 -17.44 3.07 3.22
C MET A 44 -16.93 1.62 3.22
N LYS A 45 -16.51 1.13 2.08
CA LYS A 45 -15.78 -0.15 2.00
C LYS A 45 -14.47 -0.03 2.77
N GLN A 46 -14.02 -1.11 3.41
CA GLN A 46 -12.81 -1.14 4.23
C GLN A 46 -11.56 -0.64 3.49
N ALA A 47 -11.47 -0.85 2.17
CA ALA A 47 -10.41 -0.32 1.31
C ALA A 47 -10.39 1.22 1.28
N ASP A 48 -11.55 1.85 1.24
CA ASP A 48 -11.67 3.32 1.21
C ASP A 48 -11.22 3.95 2.53
N TRP A 49 -11.37 3.23 3.64
CA TRP A 49 -10.87 3.63 4.96
C TRP A 49 -9.36 3.60 5.05
N GLN A 50 -8.75 2.52 4.56
CA GLN A 50 -7.30 2.35 4.58
C GLN A 50 -6.61 3.42 3.73
N LEU A 51 -7.19 3.76 2.57
CA LEU A 51 -6.74 4.88 1.75
C LEU A 51 -6.86 6.22 2.50
N ALA A 52 -7.99 6.45 3.18
CA ALA A 52 -8.22 7.71 3.92
C ALA A 52 -7.27 7.89 5.12
N GLU A 53 -6.90 6.81 5.82
CA GLU A 53 -5.94 6.86 6.93
C GLU A 53 -4.50 7.10 6.48
N ALA A 54 -4.19 6.76 5.25
CA ALA A 54 -2.87 6.96 4.67
C ALA A 54 -2.65 8.38 4.13
N TYR A 55 -3.73 9.11 3.83
CA TYR A 55 -3.61 10.51 3.40
C TYR A 55 -2.88 11.35 4.45
N GLY A 56 -1.91 12.13 3.99
CA GLY A 56 -1.14 13.03 4.83
C GLY A 56 0.13 12.41 5.44
N ARG A 57 0.55 11.23 4.95
CA ARG A 57 1.88 10.65 5.28
C ARG A 57 2.81 10.72 4.08
N PRO A 58 4.06 11.08 4.27
CA PRO A 58 5.06 11.03 3.22
C PRO A 58 5.37 9.58 2.80
N MET A 59 5.78 9.39 1.56
CA MET A 59 5.99 8.07 0.97
C MET A 59 7.13 8.04 -0.05
N LEU A 60 7.66 6.84 -0.28
CA LEU A 60 8.63 6.57 -1.33
C LEU A 60 7.96 6.27 -2.67
N ASP A 61 8.67 6.53 -3.77
CA ASP A 61 8.23 6.06 -5.08
C ASP A 61 8.29 4.53 -5.19
N VAL A 62 7.40 3.97 -6.00
CA VAL A 62 7.53 2.58 -6.46
C VAL A 62 8.63 2.55 -7.52
N PRO A 63 9.79 1.91 -7.26
CA PRO A 63 10.88 1.86 -8.21
C PRO A 63 10.47 1.19 -9.53
N ALA A 64 11.08 1.60 -10.62
CA ALA A 64 10.90 0.91 -11.89
C ALA A 64 11.23 -0.58 -11.75
N GLY A 65 10.36 -1.45 -12.24
CA GLY A 65 10.51 -2.91 -12.12
C GLY A 65 10.12 -3.51 -10.76
N ALA A 66 9.74 -2.69 -9.77
CA ALA A 66 9.26 -3.19 -8.48
C ALA A 66 7.84 -3.81 -8.54
N ASP A 67 7.16 -3.70 -9.69
CA ASP A 67 5.82 -4.25 -9.90
C ASP A 67 5.80 -5.77 -10.13
N THR A 68 6.94 -6.43 -10.24
CA THR A 68 7.01 -7.88 -10.49
C THR A 68 6.52 -8.69 -9.29
N ILE A 69 5.76 -9.76 -9.56
CA ILE A 69 5.33 -10.72 -8.52
C ILE A 69 6.52 -11.59 -8.09
N MET A 70 7.34 -12.00 -9.06
CA MET A 70 8.56 -12.78 -8.78
C MET A 70 9.70 -11.88 -8.33
N GLY A 71 10.53 -12.38 -7.40
CA GLY A 71 11.73 -11.69 -6.94
C GLY A 71 12.01 -11.88 -5.44
N PRO A 72 13.13 -11.35 -4.96
CA PRO A 72 13.47 -11.37 -3.55
C PRO A 72 12.69 -10.30 -2.76
N ALA A 73 12.61 -10.50 -1.43
CA ALA A 73 12.17 -9.44 -0.53
C ALA A 73 13.13 -8.26 -0.53
N THR A 74 12.59 -7.06 -0.42
CA THR A 74 13.37 -5.84 -0.19
C THR A 74 13.18 -5.31 1.23
N ILE A 75 12.09 -5.69 1.89
CA ILE A 75 11.81 -5.33 3.29
C ILE A 75 12.12 -6.54 4.17
N PRO A 76 12.93 -6.40 5.24
CA PRO A 76 13.15 -7.48 6.20
C PRO A 76 11.88 -7.86 6.97
N ALA A 77 11.71 -9.14 7.31
CA ALA A 77 10.54 -9.65 8.05
C ALA A 77 10.25 -8.85 9.33
N ARG A 78 11.28 -8.50 10.11
CA ARG A 78 11.14 -7.70 11.34
C ARG A 78 10.51 -6.31 11.09
N GLN A 79 10.82 -5.68 9.95
CA GLN A 79 10.25 -4.38 9.59
C GLN A 79 8.77 -4.52 9.21
N MET A 80 8.39 -5.60 8.53
CA MET A 80 6.98 -5.90 8.26
C MET A 80 6.18 -6.15 9.54
N VAL A 81 6.74 -6.85 10.52
CA VAL A 81 6.12 -7.01 11.86
C VAL A 81 5.87 -5.64 12.49
N HIS A 82 6.88 -4.76 12.48
CA HIS A 82 6.75 -3.41 13.04
C HIS A 82 5.66 -2.61 12.30
N PHE A 83 5.69 -2.60 10.98
CA PHE A 83 4.70 -1.94 10.14
C PHE A 83 3.27 -2.40 10.44
N ILE A 84 3.05 -3.71 10.56
CA ILE A 84 1.73 -4.28 10.88
C ILE A 84 1.27 -3.83 12.26
N ARG A 85 2.15 -3.89 13.26
CA ARG A 85 1.80 -3.48 14.65
C ARG A 85 1.46 -2.00 14.78
N GLN A 86 2.07 -1.15 13.97
CA GLN A 86 1.71 0.27 13.91
C GLN A 86 0.28 0.49 13.39
N ARG A 87 -0.21 -0.37 12.47
CA ARG A 87 -1.55 -0.29 11.88
C ARG A 87 -2.60 -1.04 12.69
N ASN A 88 -2.23 -2.20 13.20
CA ASN A 88 -3.05 -3.05 14.06
C ASN A 88 -2.23 -3.62 15.20
N PRO A 89 -2.25 -3.01 16.41
CA PRO A 89 -1.53 -3.51 17.57
C PRO A 89 -1.97 -4.90 18.04
N HIS A 90 -3.19 -5.32 17.67
CA HIS A 90 -3.82 -6.58 18.12
C HIS A 90 -4.34 -7.39 16.92
N PRO A 91 -3.45 -7.91 16.04
CA PRO A 91 -3.87 -8.72 14.91
C PRO A 91 -4.56 -10.02 15.36
N LYS A 92 -5.67 -10.34 14.73
CA LYS A 92 -6.45 -11.55 15.04
C LYS A 92 -5.87 -12.73 14.26
N LEU A 93 -4.93 -13.43 14.85
CA LEU A 93 -4.22 -14.56 14.24
C LEU A 93 -4.24 -15.77 15.17
N ASN A 94 -4.14 -16.99 14.60
CA ASN A 94 -4.03 -18.25 15.35
C ASN A 94 -2.58 -18.64 15.69
N ALA A 95 -1.63 -17.72 15.47
CA ALA A 95 -0.23 -17.84 15.84
C ALA A 95 0.34 -16.43 16.12
N PRO A 96 1.51 -16.32 16.75
CA PRO A 96 2.22 -15.05 16.87
C PRO A 96 2.42 -14.39 15.51
N LEU A 97 2.31 -13.05 15.46
CA LEU A 97 2.47 -12.29 14.22
C LEU A 97 3.81 -12.58 13.54
N GLU A 98 4.86 -12.70 14.34
CA GLU A 98 6.21 -12.99 13.86
C GLU A 98 6.29 -14.33 13.10
N GLU A 99 5.59 -15.35 13.57
CA GLU A 99 5.53 -16.67 12.92
C GLU A 99 4.77 -16.59 11.59
N VAL A 100 3.67 -15.85 11.53
CA VAL A 100 2.90 -15.66 10.29
C VAL A 100 3.72 -14.88 9.26
N VAL A 101 4.39 -13.81 9.69
CA VAL A 101 5.28 -13.04 8.81
C VAL A 101 6.43 -13.92 8.31
N GLN A 102 7.09 -14.66 9.21
CA GLN A 102 8.18 -15.58 8.80
C GLN A 102 7.69 -16.65 7.82
N ALA A 103 6.48 -17.19 8.00
CA ALA A 103 5.89 -18.14 7.07
C ALA A 103 5.75 -17.55 5.65
N TYR A 104 5.42 -16.26 5.50
CA TYR A 104 5.43 -15.57 4.20
C TYR A 104 6.82 -15.57 3.57
N TYR A 105 7.86 -15.26 4.35
CA TYR A 105 9.24 -15.21 3.84
C TYR A 105 9.73 -16.60 3.45
N ASP A 106 9.38 -17.64 4.20
CA ASP A 106 9.78 -19.01 3.94
C ASP A 106 9.05 -19.61 2.72
N GLU A 107 7.72 -19.50 2.68
CA GLU A 107 6.92 -20.10 1.60
C GLU A 107 7.08 -19.32 0.27
N ALA A 108 7.05 -17.99 0.29
CA ALA A 108 7.22 -17.19 -0.89
C ALA A 108 8.66 -17.24 -1.43
N GLY A 109 9.66 -17.17 -0.54
CA GLY A 109 11.07 -17.30 -0.93
C GLY A 109 11.37 -18.66 -1.58
N ARG A 110 10.72 -19.74 -1.12
CA ARG A 110 10.85 -21.08 -1.73
C ARG A 110 10.35 -21.08 -3.17
N GLU A 111 9.24 -20.45 -3.44
CA GLU A 111 8.62 -20.40 -4.78
C GLU A 111 9.16 -19.27 -5.67
N GLY A 112 9.99 -18.38 -5.12
CA GLY A 112 10.54 -17.22 -5.84
C GLY A 112 9.57 -16.03 -5.93
N ILE A 113 8.50 -16.04 -5.17
CA ILE A 113 7.54 -14.92 -5.03
C ILE A 113 8.12 -13.89 -4.04
N ARG A 114 7.86 -12.61 -4.26
CA ARG A 114 8.26 -11.54 -3.33
C ARG A 114 7.44 -11.60 -2.04
N PRO A 115 8.04 -12.00 -0.90
CA PRO A 115 7.31 -12.24 0.34
C PRO A 115 6.72 -10.97 0.97
N ASP A 116 7.46 -9.87 0.91
CA ASP A 116 7.08 -8.57 1.47
C ASP A 116 5.83 -8.00 0.78
N VAL A 117 5.74 -8.12 -0.55
CA VAL A 117 4.57 -7.65 -1.31
C VAL A 117 3.40 -8.62 -1.21
N ALA A 118 3.65 -9.95 -1.21
CA ALA A 118 2.61 -10.95 -0.97
C ALA A 118 1.97 -10.79 0.42
N LEU A 119 2.77 -10.42 1.42
CA LEU A 119 2.26 -10.08 2.75
C LEU A 119 1.40 -8.80 2.71
N CYS A 120 1.77 -7.77 1.95
CA CYS A 120 0.93 -6.59 1.75
C CYS A 120 -0.42 -6.95 1.10
N GLN A 121 -0.45 -7.90 0.17
CA GLN A 121 -1.70 -8.42 -0.35
C GLN A 121 -2.58 -9.03 0.75
N ALA A 122 -2.01 -9.88 1.61
CA ALA A 122 -2.74 -10.44 2.75
C ALA A 122 -3.25 -9.36 3.72
N LEU A 123 -2.46 -8.32 3.97
CA LEU A 123 -2.89 -7.19 4.79
C LEU A 123 -4.08 -6.46 4.17
N LYS A 124 -4.08 -6.27 2.85
CA LYS A 124 -5.21 -5.70 2.12
C LYS A 124 -6.46 -6.58 2.25
N GLU A 125 -6.36 -7.89 1.99
CA GLU A 125 -7.48 -8.82 2.00
C GLU A 125 -8.10 -9.01 3.41
N THR A 126 -7.29 -8.88 4.46
CA THR A 126 -7.73 -9.11 5.86
C THR A 126 -7.89 -7.83 6.67
N GLY A 127 -7.67 -6.66 6.08
CA GLY A 127 -7.66 -5.40 6.82
C GLY A 127 -6.61 -5.39 7.93
N TYR A 128 -5.35 -5.62 7.60
CA TYR A 128 -4.26 -5.74 8.58
C TYR A 128 -4.54 -6.80 9.66
N PHE A 129 -5.11 -7.94 9.28
CA PHE A 129 -5.54 -9.01 10.18
C PHE A 129 -6.60 -8.59 11.21
N ALA A 130 -7.37 -7.56 10.94
CA ALA A 130 -8.53 -7.18 11.75
C ALA A 130 -9.74 -8.03 11.40
N TYR A 131 -9.80 -8.50 10.15
CA TYR A 131 -10.91 -9.23 9.56
C TYR A 131 -12.25 -8.43 9.64
N GLY A 132 -13.36 -9.02 9.24
CA GLY A 132 -14.66 -8.34 9.25
C GLY A 132 -15.49 -8.62 8.00
N GLY A 133 -14.92 -9.35 7.03
CA GLY A 133 -15.59 -9.85 5.84
C GLY A 133 -16.09 -11.28 6.01
N ASP A 134 -16.18 -12.01 4.87
CA ASP A 134 -16.67 -13.40 4.82
C ASP A 134 -15.70 -14.42 5.41
N VAL A 135 -14.41 -14.06 5.51
CA VAL A 135 -13.34 -14.90 6.08
C VAL A 135 -13.11 -14.53 7.54
N SER A 136 -13.00 -15.54 8.41
CA SER A 136 -12.70 -15.36 9.83
C SER A 136 -11.26 -15.78 10.17
N PRO A 137 -10.69 -15.25 11.28
CA PRO A 137 -9.32 -15.53 11.68
C PRO A 137 -8.98 -17.03 11.82
N ASP A 138 -9.94 -17.82 12.32
CA ASP A 138 -9.80 -19.25 12.57
C ASP A 138 -9.74 -20.11 11.30
N GLN A 139 -9.95 -19.51 10.12
CA GLN A 139 -9.77 -20.19 8.85
C GLN A 139 -8.32 -20.22 8.37
N ASN A 140 -7.43 -19.41 8.92
CA ASN A 140 -6.06 -19.22 8.43
C ASN A 140 -6.01 -18.91 6.92
N ASN A 141 -7.03 -18.21 6.42
CA ASN A 141 -7.17 -17.84 5.01
C ASN A 141 -6.83 -16.35 4.85
N PHE A 142 -5.67 -16.08 4.31
CA PHE A 142 -5.10 -14.72 4.28
C PHE A 142 -5.40 -13.94 3.00
N CYS A 143 -6.04 -14.57 2.01
CA CYS A 143 -6.30 -13.94 0.71
C CYS A 143 -7.71 -14.23 0.16
N GLY A 144 -8.63 -14.68 1.02
CA GLY A 144 -10.02 -14.89 0.63
C GLY A 144 -10.25 -16.09 -0.30
N LEU A 145 -9.34 -17.07 -0.36
CA LEU A 145 -9.47 -18.25 -1.21
C LEU A 145 -10.83 -18.92 -1.03
N GLY A 146 -11.57 -19.09 -2.13
CA GLY A 146 -12.88 -19.74 -2.13
C GLY A 146 -14.02 -18.93 -1.53
N ALA A 147 -13.79 -17.73 -1.01
CA ALA A 147 -14.85 -16.81 -0.62
C ALA A 147 -15.46 -16.17 -1.88
N THR A 148 -16.77 -16.29 -2.03
CA THR A 148 -17.51 -15.77 -3.22
C THR A 148 -18.48 -14.66 -2.87
N GLY A 149 -18.37 -14.07 -1.68
CA GLY A 149 -19.35 -13.14 -1.14
C GLY A 149 -20.59 -13.86 -0.55
N ASN A 150 -21.58 -13.09 -0.15
CA ASN A 150 -22.86 -13.60 0.39
C ASN A 150 -22.72 -14.58 1.57
N LYS A 151 -21.72 -14.38 2.43
CA LYS A 151 -21.40 -15.22 3.59
C LYS A 151 -20.96 -16.65 3.25
N VAL A 152 -20.47 -16.88 2.03
CA VAL A 152 -19.80 -18.14 1.70
C VAL A 152 -18.43 -18.11 2.34
N ALA A 153 -18.25 -18.89 3.39
CA ALA A 153 -16.97 -19.05 4.05
C ALA A 153 -15.96 -19.63 3.03
N GLY A 154 -14.83 -18.95 2.84
CA GLY A 154 -13.75 -19.44 1.99
C GLY A 154 -13.08 -20.71 2.53
N ALA A 155 -11.99 -21.10 1.91
CA ALA A 155 -11.20 -22.24 2.35
C ALA A 155 -10.70 -22.10 3.79
N ARG A 156 -10.50 -23.24 4.45
CA ARG A 156 -9.94 -23.33 5.81
C ARG A 156 -8.66 -24.16 5.80
N PHE A 157 -7.65 -23.65 6.44
CA PHE A 157 -6.34 -24.31 6.56
C PHE A 157 -6.05 -24.66 8.01
N ALA A 158 -5.45 -25.85 8.23
CA ALA A 158 -5.21 -26.39 9.57
C ALA A 158 -4.23 -25.53 10.38
N THR A 159 -3.28 -24.89 9.73
CA THR A 159 -2.27 -24.01 10.35
C THR A 159 -2.12 -22.71 9.56
N PRO A 160 -1.66 -21.62 10.19
CA PRO A 160 -1.32 -20.39 9.49
C PRO A 160 -0.32 -20.62 8.35
N GLN A 161 0.70 -21.46 8.55
CA GLN A 161 1.68 -21.76 7.52
C GLN A 161 1.05 -22.41 6.26
N LEU A 162 0.08 -23.32 6.44
CA LEU A 162 -0.64 -23.90 5.29
C LEU A 162 -1.50 -22.88 4.56
N GLY A 163 -2.10 -21.93 5.28
CA GLY A 163 -2.84 -20.84 4.69
C GLY A 163 -1.94 -19.89 3.90
N VAL A 164 -0.77 -19.56 4.42
CA VAL A 164 0.26 -18.79 3.70
C VAL A 164 0.72 -19.55 2.46
N ARG A 165 1.04 -20.84 2.58
CA ARG A 165 1.41 -21.69 1.43
C ARG A 165 0.34 -21.68 0.35
N ALA A 166 -0.94 -21.83 0.71
CA ALA A 166 -2.04 -21.78 -0.27
C ALA A 166 -2.09 -20.44 -1.01
N HIS A 167 -1.91 -19.33 -0.29
CA HIS A 167 -1.85 -18.00 -0.89
C HIS A 167 -0.69 -17.87 -1.88
N ILE A 168 0.51 -18.29 -1.49
CA ILE A 168 1.70 -18.23 -2.34
C ILE A 168 1.54 -19.15 -3.58
N GLN A 169 0.99 -20.33 -3.41
CA GLN A 169 0.70 -21.23 -4.54
C GLN A 169 -0.32 -20.65 -5.49
N HIS A 170 -1.33 -19.92 -4.98
CA HIS A 170 -2.29 -19.22 -5.81
C HIS A 170 -1.64 -18.11 -6.64
N LEU A 171 -0.76 -17.30 -6.02
CA LEU A 171 0.05 -16.30 -6.75
C LEU A 171 0.95 -16.96 -7.79
N LEU A 172 1.60 -18.08 -7.44
CA LEU A 172 2.44 -18.82 -8.38
C LEU A 172 1.65 -19.28 -9.61
N ALA A 173 0.41 -19.75 -9.42
CA ALA A 173 -0.44 -20.15 -10.54
C ALA A 173 -0.77 -19.00 -11.50
N TYR A 174 -0.85 -17.75 -11.01
CA TYR A 174 -1.00 -16.58 -11.88
C TYR A 174 0.28 -16.25 -12.66
N THR A 175 1.46 -16.40 -12.04
CA THR A 175 2.72 -15.87 -12.58
C THR A 175 3.62 -16.90 -13.25
N SER A 176 3.43 -18.20 -12.98
CA SER A 176 4.27 -19.27 -13.53
C SER A 176 3.47 -20.50 -13.92
N THR A 177 3.95 -21.20 -14.95
CA THR A 177 3.46 -22.55 -15.30
C THR A 177 4.24 -23.67 -14.62
N GLU A 178 5.29 -23.32 -13.86
CA GLU A 178 6.03 -24.29 -13.04
C GLU A 178 5.18 -24.75 -11.86
N ARG A 179 5.29 -26.04 -11.56
CA ARG A 179 4.58 -26.62 -10.40
C ARG A 179 5.21 -26.14 -9.09
N PRO A 180 4.40 -25.95 -8.03
CA PRO A 180 4.94 -25.63 -6.70
C PRO A 180 5.98 -26.65 -6.25
N LYS A 181 7.02 -26.18 -5.58
CA LYS A 181 8.10 -27.02 -4.99
C LYS A 181 7.63 -27.84 -3.80
N THR A 182 6.44 -27.56 -3.28
CA THR A 182 5.81 -28.28 -2.17
C THR A 182 4.47 -28.88 -2.59
N ALA A 183 3.92 -29.78 -1.75
CA ALA A 183 2.58 -30.31 -1.98
C ALA A 183 1.56 -29.17 -2.13
N ILE A 184 0.70 -29.29 -3.13
CA ILE A 184 -0.34 -28.29 -3.42
C ILE A 184 -1.39 -28.35 -2.30
N VAL A 185 -1.61 -27.22 -1.67
CA VAL A 185 -2.63 -27.01 -0.64
C VAL A 185 -3.65 -25.94 -1.04
N ASP A 186 -3.38 -25.16 -2.10
CA ASP A 186 -4.34 -24.25 -2.70
C ASP A 186 -5.45 -25.05 -3.41
N PRO A 187 -6.71 -24.98 -2.94
CA PRO A 187 -7.81 -25.74 -3.52
C PRO A 187 -8.19 -25.23 -4.93
N ARG A 188 -7.67 -24.08 -5.34
CA ARG A 188 -7.97 -23.45 -6.64
C ARG A 188 -6.82 -23.55 -7.65
N TYR A 189 -5.66 -24.09 -7.26
CA TYR A 189 -4.47 -24.15 -8.11
C TYR A 189 -4.76 -24.84 -9.45
N GLU A 190 -5.28 -26.08 -9.39
CA GLU A 190 -5.60 -26.87 -10.59
C GLU A 190 -6.78 -26.27 -11.37
N LEU A 191 -7.75 -25.70 -10.63
CA LEU A 191 -8.89 -25.03 -11.27
C LEU A 191 -8.45 -23.84 -12.13
N LEU A 192 -7.46 -23.06 -11.67
CA LEU A 192 -6.90 -21.94 -12.44
C LEU A 192 -6.23 -22.47 -13.71
N ALA A 193 -5.41 -23.50 -13.59
CA ALA A 193 -4.69 -24.10 -14.70
C ALA A 193 -5.65 -24.71 -15.77
N GLU A 194 -6.73 -25.36 -15.33
CA GLU A 194 -7.66 -26.07 -16.21
C GLU A 194 -8.75 -25.17 -16.80
N LYS A 195 -9.27 -24.22 -16.01
CA LYS A 195 -10.46 -23.42 -16.41
C LYS A 195 -10.11 -21.99 -16.85
N HIS A 196 -8.92 -21.51 -16.50
CA HIS A 196 -8.47 -20.16 -16.78
C HIS A 196 -7.06 -20.12 -17.40
N PRO A 197 -6.84 -20.83 -18.53
CA PRO A 197 -5.52 -20.86 -19.18
C PRO A 197 -5.06 -19.48 -19.65
N GLU A 198 -5.98 -18.53 -19.81
CA GLU A 198 -5.69 -17.12 -20.11
C GLU A 198 -5.06 -16.36 -18.93
N LEU A 199 -5.14 -16.91 -17.71
CA LEU A 199 -4.54 -16.36 -16.49
C LEU A 199 -3.35 -17.17 -16.01
N TYR A 200 -3.38 -18.49 -16.19
CA TYR A 200 -2.36 -19.42 -15.68
C TYR A 200 -0.98 -19.13 -16.29
N GLY A 201 -0.04 -18.69 -15.44
CA GLY A 201 1.31 -18.32 -15.82
C GLY A 201 1.39 -17.09 -16.76
N LYS A 202 0.41 -16.18 -16.72
CA LYS A 202 0.30 -15.03 -17.65
C LYS A 202 0.32 -13.67 -16.96
N VAL A 203 0.42 -13.63 -15.64
CA VAL A 203 0.39 -12.38 -14.86
C VAL A 203 1.72 -12.25 -14.13
N ASP A 204 2.59 -11.40 -14.62
CA ASP A 204 3.95 -11.22 -14.13
C ASP A 204 4.08 -10.06 -13.11
N SER A 205 3.04 -9.25 -12.99
CA SER A 205 3.07 -8.02 -12.20
C SER A 205 1.89 -7.89 -11.25
N TRP A 206 2.08 -7.17 -10.15
CA TRP A 206 1.02 -6.88 -9.18
C TRP A 206 -0.11 -6.07 -9.82
N THR A 207 0.21 -5.09 -10.66
CA THR A 207 -0.80 -4.32 -11.40
C THR A 207 -1.52 -5.19 -12.45
N GLY A 208 -0.87 -6.24 -12.94
CA GLY A 208 -1.49 -7.25 -13.79
C GLY A 208 -2.61 -8.04 -13.11
N LEU A 209 -2.73 -8.02 -11.78
CA LEU A 209 -3.83 -8.62 -11.02
C LEU A 209 -5.11 -7.76 -11.03
N ASN A 210 -5.05 -6.52 -11.52
CA ASN A 210 -6.21 -5.64 -11.61
C ASN A 210 -7.34 -6.28 -12.43
N GLY A 211 -8.54 -6.35 -11.84
CA GLY A 211 -9.71 -6.97 -12.46
C GLY A 211 -9.62 -8.49 -12.70
N ARG A 212 -8.55 -9.13 -12.21
CA ARG A 212 -8.32 -10.58 -12.33
C ARG A 212 -8.37 -11.28 -10.98
N TRP A 213 -7.64 -10.78 -10.00
CA TRP A 213 -7.71 -11.27 -8.61
C TRP A 213 -9.00 -10.81 -7.92
N ALA A 214 -9.30 -9.54 -8.01
CA ALA A 214 -10.51 -8.92 -7.47
C ALA A 214 -11.27 -8.17 -8.56
N VAL A 215 -12.58 -8.37 -8.65
CA VAL A 215 -13.46 -7.72 -9.64
C VAL A 215 -14.43 -6.79 -8.91
N PRO A 216 -14.51 -5.49 -9.26
CA PRO A 216 -13.88 -4.78 -10.39
C PRO A 216 -12.42 -4.35 -10.19
N GLY A 217 -11.85 -4.36 -9.00
CA GLY A 217 -10.44 -4.16 -8.59
C GLY A 217 -9.52 -3.35 -9.53
N LYS A 218 -9.95 -2.16 -9.98
CA LYS A 218 -9.24 -1.37 -11.01
C LYS A 218 -7.83 -0.94 -10.60
N HIS A 219 -7.57 -0.76 -9.31
CA HIS A 219 -6.30 -0.30 -8.74
C HIS A 219 -5.75 -1.28 -7.69
N TYR A 220 -6.14 -2.54 -7.80
CA TYR A 220 -5.82 -3.57 -6.82
C TYR A 220 -4.30 -3.73 -6.58
N GLY A 221 -3.53 -3.86 -7.66
CA GLY A 221 -2.07 -3.99 -7.58
C GLY A 221 -1.39 -2.72 -7.11
N GLN A 222 -1.87 -1.55 -7.55
CA GLN A 222 -1.34 -0.26 -7.10
C GLN A 222 -1.50 -0.06 -5.59
N GLU A 223 -2.66 -0.43 -5.03
CA GLU A 223 -2.91 -0.35 -3.59
C GLU A 223 -1.98 -1.27 -2.79
N ILE A 224 -1.68 -2.47 -3.31
CA ILE A 224 -0.72 -3.39 -2.69
C ILE A 224 0.70 -2.80 -2.72
N LEU A 225 1.14 -2.29 -3.87
CA LEU A 225 2.44 -1.68 -4.04
C LEU A 225 2.59 -0.42 -3.18
N TRP A 226 1.51 0.34 -3.05
CA TRP A 226 1.48 1.48 -2.16
C TRP A 226 1.67 1.09 -0.69
N MET A 227 0.97 0.04 -0.19
CA MET A 227 1.21 -0.49 1.16
C MET A 227 2.66 -0.96 1.35
N TRP A 228 3.25 -1.54 0.30
CA TRP A 228 4.65 -1.96 0.30
C TRP A 228 5.60 -0.74 0.38
N THR A 229 5.35 0.36 -0.35
CA THR A 229 6.15 1.59 -0.20
C THR A 229 6.00 2.21 1.18
N GLU A 230 4.81 2.21 1.77
CA GLU A 230 4.62 2.63 3.15
C GLU A 230 5.42 1.79 4.15
N ALA A 231 5.47 0.47 3.95
CA ALA A 231 6.24 -0.41 4.82
C ALA A 231 7.76 -0.18 4.71
N GLN A 232 8.24 0.43 3.62
CA GLN A 232 9.63 0.87 3.46
C GLN A 232 9.89 2.25 4.05
N THR A 233 8.83 3.03 4.28
CA THR A 233 8.96 4.40 4.78
C THR A 233 9.56 4.39 6.18
N PRO A 234 10.58 5.21 6.43
CA PRO A 234 11.26 5.22 7.73
C PRO A 234 10.31 5.70 8.83
N ASP A 235 10.40 5.07 9.99
CA ASP A 235 9.55 5.33 11.15
C ASP A 235 9.92 6.59 11.97
N GLY A 236 10.97 7.32 11.57
CA GLY A 236 11.44 8.52 12.25
C GLY A 236 12.25 8.25 13.52
N THR A 237 12.75 7.03 13.75
CA THR A 237 13.67 6.75 14.85
C THR A 237 15.06 7.36 14.61
N ASN A 238 15.84 7.54 15.68
CA ASN A 238 17.22 8.04 15.57
C ASN A 238 18.10 7.14 14.69
N ASP A 239 17.91 5.82 14.76
CA ASP A 239 18.65 4.88 13.91
C ASP A 239 18.31 5.07 12.44
N SER A 240 17.05 5.36 12.14
CA SER A 240 16.61 5.68 10.77
C SER A 240 17.21 7.00 10.29
N LEU A 241 17.37 8.02 11.15
CA LEU A 241 18.06 9.28 10.80
C LEU A 241 19.53 9.03 10.40
N ILE A 242 20.28 8.24 11.17
CA ILE A 242 21.66 7.86 10.84
C ILE A 242 21.68 7.21 9.44
N THR A 243 20.81 6.22 9.22
CA THR A 243 20.67 5.57 7.91
C THR A 243 20.38 6.56 6.78
N GLY A 244 19.51 7.57 7.03
CA GLY A 244 19.21 8.61 6.03
C GLY A 244 20.41 9.45 5.66
N PHE A 245 21.25 9.83 6.64
CA PHE A 245 22.50 10.55 6.37
C PHE A 245 23.50 9.67 5.64
N GLU A 246 23.67 8.41 6.03
CA GLU A 246 24.57 7.45 5.36
C GLU A 246 24.18 7.23 3.91
N ARG A 247 22.88 7.10 3.58
CA ARG A 247 22.40 6.95 2.21
C ARG A 247 22.77 8.13 1.35
N VAL A 248 22.51 9.36 1.80
CA VAL A 248 22.86 10.57 1.04
C VAL A 248 24.37 10.74 0.90
N PHE A 249 25.15 10.37 1.92
CA PHE A 249 26.60 10.42 1.85
C PHE A 249 27.16 9.41 0.84
N ALA A 250 26.63 8.19 0.83
CA ALA A 250 27.06 7.14 -0.09
C ALA A 250 26.60 7.39 -1.54
N HIS A 251 25.43 8.02 -1.72
CA HIS A 251 24.77 8.20 -3.00
C HIS A 251 24.26 9.65 -3.19
N PRO A 252 25.14 10.65 -3.32
CA PRO A 252 24.78 12.07 -3.35
C PRO A 252 23.99 12.49 -4.61
N ASP A 253 23.95 11.65 -5.64
CA ASP A 253 23.21 11.87 -6.90
C ASP A 253 21.94 10.98 -6.99
N ASP A 254 21.56 10.29 -5.92
CA ASP A 254 20.35 9.46 -5.87
C ASP A 254 19.17 10.25 -5.28
N ALA A 255 18.17 10.51 -6.12
CA ALA A 255 16.93 11.18 -5.69
C ALA A 255 16.23 10.45 -4.53
N GLN A 256 16.25 9.11 -4.53
CA GLN A 256 15.61 8.30 -3.50
C GLN A 256 16.32 8.42 -2.15
N ALA A 257 17.62 8.68 -2.11
CA ALA A 257 18.36 8.93 -0.86
C ALA A 257 17.87 10.22 -0.17
N TYR A 258 17.66 11.29 -0.94
CA TYR A 258 17.12 12.55 -0.44
C TYR A 258 15.63 12.43 -0.08
N LEU A 259 14.84 11.75 -0.90
CA LEU A 259 13.43 11.48 -0.59
C LEU A 259 13.30 10.75 0.75
N TYR A 260 14.07 9.68 0.95
CA TYR A 260 14.13 8.94 2.21
C TYR A 260 14.48 9.83 3.41
N ARG A 261 15.54 10.64 3.32
CA ARG A 261 15.95 11.52 4.40
C ARG A 261 14.96 12.66 4.63
N GLY A 262 14.35 13.19 3.59
CA GLY A 262 13.27 14.17 3.68
C GLY A 262 12.07 13.65 4.47
N ILE A 263 11.67 12.39 4.24
CA ILE A 263 10.62 11.72 5.01
C ILE A 263 10.99 11.62 6.50
N LEU A 264 12.24 11.29 6.80
CA LEU A 264 12.72 11.26 8.19
C LEU A 264 12.59 12.63 8.86
N PHE A 265 13.03 13.70 8.20
CA PHE A 265 12.87 15.05 8.72
C PHE A 265 11.39 15.44 8.87
N PHE A 266 10.53 15.07 7.94
CA PHE A 266 9.09 15.30 8.05
C PHE A 266 8.50 14.60 9.29
N ASN A 267 8.85 13.35 9.52
CA ASN A 267 8.39 12.56 10.67
C ASN A 267 8.92 13.13 12.01
N HIS A 268 10.10 13.75 11.98
CA HIS A 268 10.65 14.52 13.10
C HIS A 268 10.08 15.95 13.21
N GLN A 269 9.13 16.33 12.35
CA GLN A 269 8.52 17.66 12.30
C GLN A 269 9.50 18.79 11.92
N ASP A 270 10.68 18.44 11.39
CA ASP A 270 11.63 19.40 10.84
C ASP A 270 11.30 19.67 9.36
N TYR A 271 10.21 20.39 9.17
CA TYR A 271 9.65 20.64 7.84
C TYR A 271 10.56 21.47 6.93
N TRP A 272 11.50 22.25 7.49
CA TRP A 272 12.48 23.00 6.72
C TRP A 272 13.52 22.08 6.07
N LEU A 273 14.05 21.14 6.83
CA LEU A 273 15.00 20.16 6.32
C LEU A 273 14.30 19.16 5.39
N ALA A 274 13.07 18.78 5.69
CA ALA A 274 12.25 17.95 4.83
C ALA A 274 12.05 18.60 3.44
N GLU A 275 11.61 19.85 3.40
CA GLU A 275 11.41 20.59 2.14
C GLU A 275 12.70 20.68 1.32
N ARG A 276 13.82 21.01 1.97
CA ARG A 276 15.12 21.09 1.29
C ARG A 276 15.47 19.77 0.61
N ASP A 277 15.27 18.65 1.30
CA ASP A 277 15.62 17.34 0.78
C ASP A 277 14.63 16.89 -0.33
N PHE A 278 13.33 17.16 -0.19
CA PHE A 278 12.36 16.90 -1.26
C PHE A 278 12.63 17.75 -2.52
N ARG A 279 13.02 19.02 -2.37
CA ARG A 279 13.44 19.85 -3.50
C ARG A 279 14.71 19.30 -4.14
N ARG A 280 15.68 18.82 -3.35
CA ARG A 280 16.88 18.18 -3.90
C ARG A 280 16.56 16.87 -4.63
N ALA A 281 15.65 16.05 -4.11
CA ALA A 281 15.16 14.88 -4.83
C ALA A 281 14.55 15.26 -6.18
N LEU A 282 13.75 16.34 -6.24
CA LEU A 282 13.13 16.85 -7.47
C LEU A 282 14.12 17.51 -8.45
N GLU A 283 15.25 18.04 -7.97
CA GLU A 283 16.34 18.49 -8.86
C GLU A 283 16.98 17.31 -9.58
N LEU A 284 17.10 16.16 -8.91
CA LEU A 284 17.68 14.93 -9.44
C LEU A 284 16.68 14.12 -10.28
N ASP A 285 15.42 14.05 -9.83
CA ASP A 285 14.33 13.40 -10.56
C ASP A 285 13.03 14.23 -10.48
N LYS A 286 12.79 15.03 -11.53
CA LYS A 286 11.57 15.87 -11.66
C LYS A 286 10.30 15.07 -11.89
N THR A 287 10.42 13.78 -12.20
CA THR A 287 9.29 12.91 -12.54
C THR A 287 8.78 12.09 -11.36
N SER A 288 9.39 12.25 -10.17
CA SER A 288 8.99 11.58 -8.93
C SER A 288 7.65 12.11 -8.41
N PRO A 289 6.55 11.36 -8.51
CA PRO A 289 5.26 11.78 -7.94
C PRO A 289 5.30 11.81 -6.40
N ALA A 290 6.06 10.91 -5.76
CA ALA A 290 6.22 10.92 -4.31
C ALA A 290 6.93 12.16 -3.82
N ALA A 291 8.03 12.58 -4.45
CA ALA A 291 8.75 13.78 -4.06
C ALA A 291 7.89 15.05 -4.19
N TRP A 292 7.09 15.15 -5.25
CA TRP A 292 6.12 16.25 -5.40
C TRP A 292 5.03 16.21 -4.34
N TYR A 293 4.49 15.04 -4.04
CA TYR A 293 3.48 14.85 -3.02
C TYR A 293 3.99 15.18 -1.62
N ASP A 294 5.19 14.69 -1.26
CA ASP A 294 5.80 14.92 0.05
C ASP A 294 6.20 16.38 0.25
N LEU A 295 6.64 17.04 -0.83
CA LEU A 295 6.85 18.49 -0.84
C LEU A 295 5.54 19.24 -0.55
N ALA A 296 4.44 18.84 -1.21
CA ALA A 296 3.13 19.43 -0.99
C ALA A 296 2.66 19.28 0.47
N LEU A 297 2.78 18.08 1.05
CA LEU A 297 2.48 17.83 2.46
C LEU A 297 3.32 18.72 3.38
N THR A 298 4.60 18.86 3.08
CA THR A 298 5.52 19.66 3.89
C THR A 298 5.15 21.14 3.84
N GLN A 299 4.85 21.66 2.66
CA GLN A 299 4.36 23.04 2.47
C GLN A 299 3.04 23.30 3.20
N GLN A 300 2.14 22.31 3.19
CA GLN A 300 0.89 22.38 3.97
C GLN A 300 1.18 22.48 5.47
N LYS A 301 2.09 21.67 6.00
CA LYS A 301 2.50 21.73 7.42
C LYS A 301 3.18 23.04 7.79
N ARG A 302 3.81 23.71 6.84
CA ARG A 302 4.44 25.02 7.01
C ARG A 302 3.47 26.20 6.83
N GLY A 303 2.21 25.95 6.46
CA GLY A 303 1.21 26.98 6.24
C GLY A 303 1.35 27.70 4.90
N GLU A 304 1.81 27.02 3.87
CA GLU A 304 2.02 27.53 2.50
C GLU A 304 1.01 26.88 1.51
N PRO A 305 -0.30 27.20 1.62
CA PRO A 305 -1.33 26.45 0.90
C PRO A 305 -1.25 26.59 -0.63
N GLU A 306 -0.88 27.76 -1.16
CA GLU A 306 -0.76 27.97 -2.61
C GLU A 306 0.40 27.16 -3.22
N ALA A 307 1.54 27.11 -2.52
CA ALA A 307 2.69 26.31 -2.93
C ALA A 307 2.34 24.81 -2.86
N SER A 308 1.66 24.38 -1.79
CA SER A 308 1.19 23.01 -1.61
C SER A 308 0.28 22.56 -2.75
N LEU A 309 -0.72 23.37 -3.14
CA LEU A 309 -1.60 23.07 -4.27
C LEU A 309 -0.82 22.88 -5.58
N THR A 310 0.15 23.76 -5.83
CA THR A 310 1.01 23.66 -7.01
C THR A 310 1.80 22.34 -7.01
N SER A 311 2.34 21.94 -5.87
CA SER A 311 3.10 20.70 -5.75
C SER A 311 2.21 19.45 -5.89
N TYR A 312 0.97 19.46 -5.38
CA TYR A 312 0.00 18.39 -5.63
C TYR A 312 -0.37 18.28 -7.11
N ASP A 313 -0.59 19.43 -7.80
CA ASP A 313 -0.84 19.42 -9.25
C ASP A 313 0.31 18.79 -10.03
N GLN A 314 1.57 18.99 -9.60
CA GLN A 314 2.74 18.33 -10.21
C GLN A 314 2.78 16.84 -9.93
N ALA A 315 2.48 16.39 -8.72
CA ALA A 315 2.40 14.96 -8.39
C ALA A 315 1.37 14.24 -9.28
N ILE A 316 0.18 14.83 -9.45
CA ILE A 316 -0.87 14.32 -10.34
C ILE A 316 -0.42 14.33 -11.80
N ALA A 317 0.30 15.37 -12.24
CA ALA A 317 0.81 15.44 -13.61
C ALA A 317 1.86 14.37 -13.91
N CYS A 318 2.72 14.04 -12.92
CA CYS A 318 3.71 12.97 -13.04
C CYS A 318 3.06 11.60 -13.12
N ARG A 319 1.99 11.38 -12.35
CA ARG A 319 1.24 10.12 -12.33
C ARG A 319 -0.24 10.40 -12.04
N PRO A 320 -1.10 10.45 -13.05
CA PRO A 320 -2.53 10.74 -12.89
C PRO A 320 -3.30 9.77 -11.97
N GLU A 321 -2.82 8.52 -11.86
CA GLU A 321 -3.34 7.49 -10.98
C GLU A 321 -2.80 7.55 -9.54
N TYR A 322 -1.99 8.56 -9.20
CA TYR A 322 -1.41 8.72 -7.88
C TYR A 322 -2.47 9.20 -6.88
N LEU A 323 -3.10 8.24 -6.21
CA LEU A 323 -4.32 8.46 -5.41
C LEU A 323 -4.13 9.42 -4.23
N GLN A 324 -2.90 9.56 -3.72
CA GLN A 324 -2.60 10.41 -2.56
C GLN A 324 -2.68 11.91 -2.87
N ALA A 325 -2.53 12.29 -4.13
CA ALA A 325 -2.54 13.69 -4.55
C ALA A 325 -3.93 14.20 -4.99
N TRP A 326 -4.93 13.30 -5.00
CA TRP A 326 -6.31 13.65 -5.37
C TRP A 326 -7.18 14.12 -4.16
#